data_94942429ff361099e6aaed6ac4c495d9
#
_entry.id   94942429ff361099e6aaed6ac4c495d9
#
_cell.length_a   1.000
_cell.length_b   1.000
_cell.length_c   1.000
_cell.angle_alpha   90.00
_cell.angle_beta   90.00
_cell.angle_gamma   90.00
#
_symmetry.space_group_name_H-M   'P 1'
#
loop_
_entity.id
_entity.type
_entity.pdbx_description
1 polymer ?
#
loop_
_entity_poly.entity_id
_entity_poly.type
_entity_poly.pdbx_seq_one_letter_code
_entity_poly.pdbx_strand_id
1 'polypeptide(L)'
;MELRFDLHIHSEQSFDGCMSLSEIVRLARERGLNGVAICDHDRVLESVPEYDDFLVIPATEISTERGHLLGLFVREPIETRQFSEAVTAIHAQGGLAVIAHPFEHSKDEHRLDDVMSRLDGVEIWNSRADRKNKNANAMARELARKWEMPVTAGSDAHVPEEVGGGVT
;
A
#
# COMPACT_ATOMS: atom_id res chain seq x y z
N MET A 1 -23.36 -4.45 -5.16
CA MET A 1 -22.23 -4.35 -6.11
C MET A 1 -20.99 -4.49 -5.27
N GLU A 2 -20.07 -5.38 -5.60
CA GLU A 2 -18.79 -5.53 -4.92
C GLU A 2 -17.82 -4.54 -5.55
N LEU A 3 -17.18 -3.70 -4.73
CA LEU A 3 -16.16 -2.77 -5.19
C LEU A 3 -14.79 -3.43 -5.05
N ARG A 4 -13.89 -3.19 -6.01
CA ARG A 4 -12.58 -3.82 -6.11
C ARG A 4 -11.50 -2.75 -6.26
N PHE A 5 -10.53 -2.75 -5.35
CA PHE A 5 -9.43 -1.80 -5.33
C PHE A 5 -8.08 -2.50 -5.27
N ASP A 6 -7.12 -2.00 -6.03
CA ASP A 6 -5.70 -2.32 -5.83
C ASP A 6 -5.08 -1.19 -5.00
N LEU A 7 -4.77 -1.49 -3.74
CA LEU A 7 -4.37 -0.46 -2.77
C LEU A 7 -2.85 -0.27 -2.66
N HIS A 8 -2.07 -0.82 -3.62
CA HIS A 8 -0.63 -0.67 -3.63
C HIS A 8 -0.09 -0.75 -5.07
N ILE A 9 0.10 0.40 -5.72
CA ILE A 9 0.66 0.52 -7.08
C ILE A 9 1.66 1.67 -7.12
N HIS A 10 2.76 1.49 -7.85
CA HIS A 10 3.78 2.50 -8.11
C HIS A 10 3.66 3.09 -9.51
N SER A 11 3.76 4.42 -9.61
CA SER A 11 3.78 5.15 -10.87
C SER A 11 5.22 5.45 -11.33
N GLU A 12 5.35 6.09 -12.48
CA GLU A 12 6.62 6.61 -12.99
C GLU A 12 7.26 7.71 -12.12
N GLN A 13 6.55 8.21 -11.10
CA GLN A 13 7.10 9.15 -10.12
C GLN A 13 7.92 8.42 -9.03
N SER A 14 7.69 7.12 -8.84
CA SER A 14 8.55 6.25 -8.05
C SER A 14 9.84 5.94 -8.79
N PHE A 15 10.96 5.84 -8.09
CA PHE A 15 12.27 5.58 -8.72
C PHE A 15 12.35 4.23 -9.45
N ASP A 16 11.45 3.32 -9.18
CA ASP A 16 11.40 1.94 -9.69
C ASP A 16 10.10 1.60 -10.43
N GLY A 17 9.14 2.53 -10.51
CA GLY A 17 7.93 2.41 -11.31
C GLY A 17 8.15 2.89 -12.75
N CYS A 18 7.37 2.38 -13.70
CA CYS A 18 7.50 2.76 -15.11
C CYS A 18 6.18 3.17 -15.78
N MET A 19 5.06 3.18 -15.06
CA MET A 19 3.74 3.44 -15.60
C MET A 19 3.29 4.87 -15.34
N SER A 20 2.76 5.55 -16.34
CA SER A 20 2.05 6.79 -16.10
C SER A 20 0.73 6.53 -15.34
N LEU A 21 0.25 7.53 -14.59
CA LEU A 21 -1.03 7.42 -13.89
C LEU A 21 -2.18 7.08 -14.85
N SER A 22 -2.21 7.67 -16.04
CA SER A 22 -3.23 7.39 -17.05
C SER A 22 -3.20 5.94 -17.54
N GLU A 23 -2.01 5.36 -17.67
CA GLU A 23 -1.84 3.94 -18.00
C GLU A 23 -2.32 3.03 -16.87
N ILE A 24 -1.97 3.34 -15.62
CA ILE A 24 -2.44 2.59 -14.45
C ILE A 24 -3.99 2.57 -14.40
N VAL A 25 -4.63 3.75 -14.54
CA VAL A 25 -6.10 3.85 -14.54
C VAL A 25 -6.73 3.06 -15.66
N ARG A 26 -6.18 3.14 -16.89
CA ARG A 26 -6.66 2.34 -18.03
C ARG A 26 -6.57 0.84 -17.75
N LEU A 27 -5.42 0.36 -17.31
CA LEU A 27 -5.18 -1.07 -17.01
C LEU A 27 -6.08 -1.57 -15.87
N ALA A 28 -6.23 -0.78 -14.81
CA ALA A 28 -7.09 -1.11 -13.68
C ALA A 28 -8.57 -1.25 -14.11
N ARG A 29 -9.07 -0.34 -14.94
CA ARG A 29 -10.43 -0.43 -15.52
C ARG A 29 -10.61 -1.66 -16.41
N GLU A 30 -9.64 -1.95 -17.28
CA GLU A 30 -9.66 -3.15 -18.14
C GLU A 30 -9.70 -4.44 -17.32
N ARG A 31 -9.18 -4.42 -16.07
CA ARG A 31 -9.20 -5.55 -15.12
C ARG A 31 -10.37 -5.54 -14.16
N GLY A 32 -11.33 -4.62 -14.37
CA GLY A 32 -12.58 -4.54 -13.61
C GLY A 32 -12.40 -4.01 -12.19
N LEU A 33 -11.37 -3.17 -11.96
CA LEU A 33 -11.20 -2.46 -10.69
C LEU A 33 -12.05 -1.18 -10.69
N ASN A 34 -12.44 -0.75 -9.50
CA ASN A 34 -13.18 0.49 -9.24
C ASN A 34 -12.27 1.62 -8.78
N GLY A 35 -11.02 1.31 -8.43
CA GLY A 35 -10.04 2.30 -8.03
C GLY A 35 -8.69 1.70 -7.69
N VAL A 36 -7.73 2.60 -7.46
CA VAL A 36 -6.35 2.29 -7.12
C VAL A 36 -5.81 3.26 -6.09
N ALA A 37 -4.86 2.82 -5.26
CA ALA A 37 -4.00 3.71 -4.49
C ALA A 37 -2.62 3.82 -5.14
N ILE A 38 -2.15 5.05 -5.35
CA ILE A 38 -0.81 5.30 -5.90
C ILE A 38 0.14 5.54 -4.73
N CYS A 39 1.03 4.57 -4.52
CA CYS A 39 1.89 4.46 -3.35
C CYS A 39 3.37 4.64 -3.72
N ASP A 40 3.69 5.71 -4.45
CA ASP A 40 5.07 5.99 -4.85
C ASP A 40 6.00 6.09 -3.62
N HIS A 41 7.24 5.59 -3.76
CA HIS A 41 8.22 5.60 -2.67
C HIS A 41 8.54 7.02 -2.21
N ASP A 42 8.21 7.33 -0.95
CA ASP A 42 8.50 8.59 -0.26
C ASP A 42 7.96 9.84 -1.02
N ARG A 43 6.94 9.66 -1.85
CA ARG A 43 6.29 10.70 -2.66
C ARG A 43 4.79 10.57 -2.61
N VAL A 44 4.10 11.66 -2.89
CA VAL A 44 2.65 11.69 -3.11
C VAL A 44 2.37 12.30 -4.48
N LEU A 45 1.22 11.96 -5.08
CA LEU A 45 0.79 12.58 -6.33
C LEU A 45 0.62 14.09 -6.14
N GLU A 46 1.21 14.90 -7.02
CA GLU A 46 1.05 16.36 -7.04
C GLU A 46 -0.41 16.78 -7.30
N SER A 47 -1.13 15.99 -8.08
CA SER A 47 -2.56 16.18 -8.31
C SER A 47 -3.26 14.84 -8.48
N VAL A 48 -4.46 14.73 -7.92
CA VAL A 48 -5.31 13.54 -8.01
C VAL A 48 -6.42 13.83 -9.01
N PRO A 49 -6.46 13.16 -10.17
CA PRO A 49 -7.52 13.36 -11.14
C PRO A 49 -8.84 12.80 -10.60
N GLU A 50 -9.92 13.49 -10.93
CA GLU A 50 -11.27 13.04 -10.63
C GLU A 50 -11.87 12.31 -11.83
N TYR A 51 -12.50 11.17 -11.57
CA TYR A 51 -13.26 10.38 -12.54
C TYR A 51 -14.64 10.05 -11.96
N ASP A 52 -15.67 10.08 -12.77
CA ASP A 52 -17.05 9.82 -12.33
C ASP A 52 -17.25 8.38 -11.84
N ASP A 53 -16.48 7.44 -12.37
CA ASP A 53 -16.69 5.99 -12.21
C ASP A 53 -15.45 5.26 -11.67
N PHE A 54 -14.40 5.98 -11.25
CA PHE A 54 -13.14 5.38 -10.82
C PHE A 54 -12.44 6.23 -9.75
N LEU A 55 -12.03 5.60 -8.66
CA LEU A 55 -11.36 6.28 -7.56
C LEU A 55 -9.83 6.16 -7.67
N VAL A 56 -9.14 7.30 -7.68
CA VAL A 56 -7.69 7.37 -7.45
C VAL A 56 -7.46 7.85 -6.02
N ILE A 57 -6.85 7.01 -5.20
CA ILE A 57 -6.53 7.30 -3.80
C ILE A 57 -5.10 7.86 -3.76
N PRO A 58 -4.89 9.10 -3.30
CA PRO A 58 -3.55 9.61 -3.05
C PRO A 58 -2.93 8.85 -1.87
N ALA A 59 -1.72 8.36 -2.07
CA ALA A 59 -1.02 7.57 -1.07
C ALA A 59 0.49 7.71 -1.22
N THR A 60 1.25 7.11 -0.32
CA THR A 60 2.71 6.99 -0.39
C THR A 60 3.15 5.71 0.28
N GLU A 61 4.25 5.12 -0.17
CA GLU A 61 4.95 4.07 0.56
C GLU A 61 6.21 4.65 1.21
N ILE A 62 6.21 4.70 2.54
CA ILE A 62 7.29 5.28 3.34
C ILE A 62 8.24 4.16 3.77
N SER A 63 9.53 4.31 3.42
CA SER A 63 10.58 3.40 3.90
C SER A 63 10.97 3.76 5.33
N THR A 64 10.70 2.87 6.29
CA THR A 64 11.02 3.09 7.70
C THR A 64 11.99 2.04 8.24
N GLU A 65 12.50 2.26 9.45
CA GLU A 65 13.37 1.28 10.15
C GLU A 65 12.64 -0.01 10.54
N ARG A 66 11.29 -0.01 10.50
CA ARG A 66 10.43 -1.17 10.78
C ARG A 66 9.89 -1.86 9.54
N GLY A 67 10.23 -1.37 8.35
CA GLY A 67 9.70 -1.82 7.05
C GLY A 67 8.88 -0.74 6.38
N HIS A 68 8.20 -1.09 5.31
CA HIS A 68 7.42 -0.14 4.54
C HIS A 68 6.04 0.11 5.17
N LEU A 69 5.61 1.36 5.11
CA LEU A 69 4.35 1.82 5.65
C LEU A 69 3.57 2.56 4.55
N LEU A 70 2.37 2.09 4.23
CA LEU A 70 1.47 2.83 3.34
C LEU A 70 0.75 3.91 4.14
N GLY A 71 0.85 5.14 3.66
CA GLY A 71 -0.01 6.25 4.06
C GLY A 71 -1.11 6.41 3.03
N LEU A 72 -2.30 5.88 3.27
CA LEU A 72 -3.45 6.05 2.37
C LEU A 72 -4.16 7.37 2.67
N PHE A 73 -4.68 8.04 1.63
CA PHE A 73 -5.37 9.34 1.72
C PHE A 73 -4.49 10.50 2.20
N VAL A 74 -3.16 10.39 2.06
CA VAL A 74 -2.23 11.47 2.35
C VAL A 74 -1.99 12.33 1.10
N ARG A 75 -1.75 13.63 1.29
CA ARG A 75 -1.58 14.60 0.21
C ARG A 75 -0.29 15.40 0.30
N GLU A 76 0.37 15.36 1.46
CA GLU A 76 1.64 16.04 1.70
C GLU A 76 2.75 15.02 1.94
N PRO A 77 3.96 15.24 1.42
CA PRO A 77 5.09 14.34 1.63
C PRO A 77 5.41 14.13 3.10
N ILE A 78 5.86 12.93 3.44
CA ILE A 78 6.29 12.55 4.79
C ILE A 78 7.76 12.14 4.73
N GLU A 79 8.64 12.98 5.29
CA GLU A 79 10.10 12.86 5.09
C GLU A 79 10.83 12.09 6.21
N THR A 80 10.10 11.52 7.18
CA THR A 80 10.73 10.77 8.29
C THR A 80 10.94 9.29 7.93
N ARG A 81 11.99 8.71 8.47
CA ARG A 81 12.26 7.25 8.44
C ARG A 81 11.90 6.56 9.76
N GLN A 82 11.51 7.32 10.75
CA GLN A 82 11.08 6.80 12.04
C GLN A 82 9.63 6.35 11.95
N PHE A 83 9.38 5.05 12.13
CA PHE A 83 8.06 4.43 11.97
C PHE A 83 6.96 5.17 12.77
N SER A 84 7.23 5.43 14.04
CA SER A 84 6.27 6.09 14.93
C SER A 84 5.95 7.52 14.53
N GLU A 85 6.92 8.24 13.98
CA GLU A 85 6.71 9.60 13.45
C GLU A 85 5.93 9.55 12.13
N ALA A 86 6.23 8.60 11.25
CA ALA A 86 5.52 8.40 10.00
C ALA A 86 4.03 8.12 10.24
N VAL A 87 3.70 7.20 11.17
CA VAL A 87 2.30 6.94 11.57
C VAL A 87 1.63 8.22 12.07
N THR A 88 2.32 8.99 12.92
CA THR A 88 1.77 10.26 13.44
C THR A 88 1.51 11.28 12.32
N ALA A 89 2.44 11.38 11.36
CA ALA A 89 2.31 12.29 10.21
C ALA A 89 1.19 11.88 9.24
N ILE A 90 0.97 10.57 9.04
CA ILE A 90 -0.16 10.05 8.28
C ILE A 90 -1.48 10.44 8.95
N HIS A 91 -1.62 10.16 10.25
CA HIS A 91 -2.83 10.50 11.00
C HIS A 91 -3.10 12.00 11.08
N ALA A 92 -2.05 12.83 11.15
CA ALA A 92 -2.19 14.29 11.14
C ALA A 92 -2.83 14.83 9.85
N GLN A 93 -2.71 14.09 8.75
CA GLN A 93 -3.36 14.38 7.47
C GLN A 93 -4.77 13.75 7.34
N GLY A 94 -5.24 13.01 8.35
CA GLY A 94 -6.48 12.24 8.28
C GLY A 94 -6.36 10.96 7.45
N GLY A 95 -5.13 10.52 7.17
CA GLY A 95 -4.82 9.31 6.42
C GLY A 95 -4.87 8.05 7.29
N LEU A 96 -4.75 6.89 6.63
CA LEU A 96 -4.69 5.57 7.26
C LEU A 96 -3.28 5.00 7.13
N ALA A 97 -2.73 4.53 8.25
CA ALA A 97 -1.41 3.92 8.33
C ALA A 97 -1.54 2.39 8.23
N VAL A 98 -1.08 1.81 7.11
CA VAL A 98 -1.16 0.36 6.84
C VAL A 98 0.26 -0.19 6.70
N ILE A 99 0.62 -1.21 7.48
CA ILE A 99 1.91 -1.89 7.30
C ILE A 99 1.90 -2.68 6.00
N ALA A 100 2.84 -2.37 5.08
CA ALA A 100 2.98 -3.00 3.78
C ALA A 100 3.77 -4.31 3.89
N HIS A 101 3.33 -5.35 3.16
CA HIS A 101 4.04 -6.64 3.00
C HIS A 101 4.99 -7.02 4.16
N PRO A 102 4.50 -7.10 5.42
CA PRO A 102 5.31 -7.09 6.63
C PRO A 102 6.34 -8.21 6.73
N PHE A 103 6.19 -9.27 5.94
CA PHE A 103 7.08 -10.45 5.97
C PHE A 103 7.80 -10.72 4.65
N GLU A 104 7.86 -9.74 3.74
CA GLU A 104 8.62 -9.90 2.50
C GLU A 104 10.10 -10.20 2.76
N HIS A 105 10.72 -9.44 3.67
CA HIS A 105 12.15 -9.51 4.00
C HIS A 105 12.45 -9.97 5.43
N SER A 106 11.43 -10.22 6.24
CA SER A 106 11.59 -10.61 7.65
C SER A 106 10.74 -11.83 7.99
N LYS A 107 11.25 -12.68 8.88
CA LYS A 107 10.50 -13.79 9.49
C LYS A 107 10.24 -13.55 10.97
N ASP A 108 10.62 -12.40 11.50
CA ASP A 108 10.38 -12.03 12.89
C ASP A 108 8.93 -11.59 13.07
N GLU A 109 8.13 -12.45 13.67
CA GLU A 109 6.70 -12.24 13.92
C GLU A 109 6.44 -11.21 15.04
N HIS A 110 7.44 -10.90 15.85
CA HIS A 110 7.32 -10.01 17.01
C HIS A 110 7.83 -8.60 16.77
N ARG A 111 8.50 -8.35 15.64
CA ARG A 111 9.15 -7.06 15.37
C ARG A 111 8.18 -5.86 15.30
N LEU A 112 6.88 -6.13 15.18
CA LEU A 112 5.83 -5.10 15.06
C LEU A 112 4.92 -5.06 16.30
N ASP A 113 5.06 -5.97 17.26
CA ASP A 113 4.13 -6.13 18.39
C ASP A 113 3.94 -4.81 19.19
N ASP A 114 4.97 -4.01 19.33
CA ASP A 114 4.97 -2.75 20.06
C ASP A 114 4.33 -1.56 19.32
N VAL A 115 4.07 -1.72 18.01
CA VAL A 115 3.52 -0.65 17.16
C VAL A 115 2.15 -0.96 16.56
N MET A 116 1.70 -2.22 16.65
CA MET A 116 0.44 -2.66 16.02
C MET A 116 -0.78 -1.83 16.43
N SER A 117 -0.88 -1.44 17.71
CA SER A 117 -2.00 -0.63 18.21
C SER A 117 -2.08 0.80 17.62
N ARG A 118 -1.08 1.22 16.89
CA ARG A 118 -1.02 2.53 16.24
C ARG A 118 -1.36 2.48 14.76
N LEU A 119 -1.47 1.27 14.19
CA LEU A 119 -1.80 1.04 12.79
C LEU A 119 -3.31 0.93 12.56
N ASP A 120 -3.75 1.31 11.37
CA ASP A 120 -5.14 1.18 10.92
C ASP A 120 -5.39 -0.10 10.14
N GLY A 121 -4.32 -0.78 9.68
CA GLY A 121 -4.48 -2.01 8.93
C GLY A 121 -3.16 -2.73 8.62
N VAL A 122 -3.31 -3.92 8.05
CA VAL A 122 -2.22 -4.79 7.60
C VAL A 122 -2.47 -5.19 6.14
N GLU A 123 -1.48 -5.03 5.29
CA GLU A 123 -1.52 -5.61 3.95
C GLU A 123 -1.27 -7.11 4.04
N ILE A 124 -2.33 -7.90 3.89
CA ILE A 124 -2.29 -9.37 4.04
C ILE A 124 -2.07 -10.11 2.72
N TRP A 125 -2.21 -9.42 1.60
CA TRP A 125 -1.86 -9.92 0.28
C TRP A 125 -1.12 -8.84 -0.49
N ASN A 126 0.10 -9.19 -0.88
CA ASN A 126 0.93 -8.40 -1.77
C ASN A 126 1.50 -9.36 -2.82
N SER A 127 1.18 -9.11 -4.11
CA SER A 127 1.56 -10.04 -5.19
C SER A 127 3.06 -10.09 -5.43
N ARG A 128 3.76 -8.97 -5.23
CA ARG A 128 5.21 -8.90 -5.39
C ARG A 128 5.91 -9.63 -4.26
N ALA A 129 5.47 -9.45 -3.01
CA ALA A 129 5.97 -10.18 -1.86
C ALA A 129 5.75 -11.69 -1.98
N ASP A 130 4.59 -12.15 -2.51
CA ASP A 130 4.32 -13.56 -2.75
C ASP A 130 5.32 -14.20 -3.70
N ARG A 131 5.77 -13.47 -4.71
CA ARG A 131 6.80 -13.97 -5.66
C ARG A 131 8.17 -14.13 -4.99
N LYS A 132 8.51 -13.24 -4.05
CA LYS A 132 9.80 -13.26 -3.35
C LYS A 132 9.83 -14.22 -2.16
N ASN A 133 8.73 -14.28 -1.41
CA ASN A 133 8.58 -15.14 -0.23
C ASN A 133 7.17 -15.71 -0.16
N LYS A 134 7.00 -16.98 -0.51
CA LYS A 134 5.69 -17.67 -0.55
C LYS A 134 4.95 -17.71 0.80
N ASN A 135 5.64 -17.50 1.90
CA ASN A 135 5.03 -17.49 3.23
C ASN A 135 4.62 -16.08 3.68
N ALA A 136 5.09 -15.02 3.01
CA ALA A 136 4.89 -13.64 3.45
C ALA A 136 3.42 -13.30 3.70
N ASN A 137 2.56 -13.60 2.71
CA ASN A 137 1.13 -13.33 2.80
C ASN A 137 0.41 -14.19 3.86
N ALA A 138 0.85 -15.43 4.07
CA ALA A 138 0.29 -16.27 5.12
C ALA A 138 0.63 -15.72 6.52
N MET A 139 1.87 -15.32 6.74
CA MET A 139 2.32 -14.70 8.00
C MET A 139 1.62 -13.35 8.25
N ALA A 140 1.42 -12.54 7.19
CA ALA A 140 0.69 -11.28 7.30
C ALA A 140 -0.77 -11.49 7.73
N ARG A 141 -1.44 -12.51 7.19
CA ARG A 141 -2.81 -12.90 7.62
C ARG A 141 -2.85 -13.32 9.09
N GLU A 142 -1.88 -14.10 9.55
CA GLU A 142 -1.80 -14.50 10.97
C GLU A 142 -1.55 -13.29 11.88
N LEU A 143 -0.68 -12.35 11.47
CA LEU A 143 -0.46 -11.10 12.20
C LEU A 143 -1.76 -10.29 12.32
N ALA A 144 -2.46 -10.06 11.20
CA ALA A 144 -3.72 -9.32 11.21
C ALA A 144 -4.77 -9.99 12.10
N ARG A 145 -4.87 -11.33 12.05
CA ARG A 145 -5.80 -12.11 12.91
C ARG A 145 -5.43 -12.04 14.38
N LYS A 146 -4.13 -12.13 14.73
CA LYS A 146 -3.64 -12.04 16.12
C LYS A 146 -4.03 -10.71 16.76
N TRP A 147 -4.00 -9.62 16.00
CA TRP A 147 -4.26 -8.27 16.47
C TRP A 147 -5.66 -7.75 16.11
N GLU A 148 -6.51 -8.58 15.49
CA GLU A 148 -7.87 -8.21 15.05
C GLU A 148 -7.89 -6.95 14.17
N MET A 149 -6.88 -6.83 13.27
CA MET A 149 -6.66 -5.66 12.44
C MET A 149 -7.49 -5.68 11.16
N PRO A 150 -7.96 -4.51 10.69
CA PRO A 150 -8.43 -4.35 9.32
C PRO A 150 -7.35 -4.78 8.31
N VAL A 151 -7.80 -5.24 7.15
CA VAL A 151 -6.90 -5.84 6.16
C VAL A 151 -7.00 -5.15 4.81
N THR A 152 -5.88 -5.10 4.09
CA THR A 152 -5.80 -4.64 2.70
C THR A 152 -5.10 -5.67 1.83
N ALA A 153 -5.21 -5.48 0.52
CA ALA A 153 -4.46 -6.20 -0.49
C ALA A 153 -3.99 -5.24 -1.59
N GLY A 154 -2.82 -5.50 -2.15
CA GLY A 154 -2.26 -4.74 -3.25
C GLY A 154 -1.41 -5.61 -4.18
N SER A 155 -1.23 -5.13 -5.40
CA SER A 155 -0.34 -5.78 -6.35
C SER A 155 1.13 -5.49 -6.09
N ASP A 156 1.41 -4.29 -5.57
CA ASP A 156 2.75 -3.71 -5.53
C ASP A 156 3.35 -3.64 -6.95
N ALA A 157 2.47 -3.20 -7.88
CA ALA A 157 2.78 -3.19 -9.30
C ALA A 157 3.76 -2.06 -9.65
N HIS A 158 4.80 -2.41 -10.36
CA HIS A 158 5.81 -1.48 -10.89
C HIS A 158 5.82 -1.49 -12.44
N VAL A 159 5.18 -2.50 -13.02
CA VAL A 159 5.06 -2.70 -14.48
C VAL A 159 3.61 -3.05 -14.86
N PRO A 160 3.20 -2.82 -16.12
CA PRO A 160 1.81 -3.02 -16.57
C PRO A 160 1.20 -4.37 -16.25
N GLU A 161 1.98 -5.43 -16.34
CA GLU A 161 1.51 -6.82 -16.17
C GLU A 161 1.08 -7.12 -14.73
N GLU A 162 1.58 -6.37 -13.76
CA GLU A 162 1.39 -6.61 -12.32
C GLU A 162 0.11 -5.97 -11.77
N VAL A 163 -0.44 -4.92 -12.42
CA VAL A 163 -1.62 -4.18 -11.95
C VAL A 163 -2.80 -5.13 -11.67
N GLY A 164 -3.46 -4.98 -10.53
CA GLY A 164 -4.59 -5.82 -10.13
C GLY A 164 -4.23 -7.25 -9.69
N GLY A 165 -2.94 -7.54 -9.47
CA GLY A 165 -2.50 -8.83 -8.91
C GLY A 165 -2.90 -9.02 -7.44
N GLY A 166 -3.21 -7.94 -6.71
CA GLY A 166 -3.76 -7.93 -5.37
C GLY A 166 -4.97 -7.01 -5.33
N VAL A 167 -6.08 -7.46 -4.73
CA VAL A 167 -7.35 -6.72 -4.73
C VAL A 167 -8.01 -6.82 -3.36
N THR A 168 -8.38 -5.68 -2.83
CA THR A 168 -9.21 -5.49 -1.63
C THR A 168 -10.67 -5.35 -2.02
#